data_57380c22255260f7f40a1a3a9723dc94
#
_entry.id   57380c22255260f7f40a1a3a9723dc94
#
_cell.length_a   1.000
_cell.length_b   1.000
_cell.length_c   1.000
_cell.angle_alpha   90.00
_cell.angle_beta   90.00
_cell.angle_gamma   90.00
#
_symmetry.space_group_name_H-M   'P 1'
#
loop_
_entity.id
_entity.type
_entity.pdbx_description
1 polymer ?
#
loop_
_entity_poly.entity_id
_entity_poly.type
_entity_poly.pdbx_seq_one_letter_code
_entity_poly.pdbx_strand_id
1 'polypeptide(L)'
;ENIEDGTKGNNIKLTIDLTFQDSVDALLKSYFNSELGNGGAKYSEGVYAVALNPKTGAVLSMSGIKHDLKTGELTSDSLGTITDVFVPGSVVKAATISSGWENGVLSGNQTLTDQSIIFQGSPPINSWYTASSGPMPITAVQALEYSSNTYMVQTALGIMGLTYQPNMIAAIGNLESAMGKLRSTFGEYGLGSA
;
A
#
# COMPACT_ATOMS: atom_id res chain seq x y z
N GLU A 1 -24.36 47.67 26.72
CA GLU A 1 -23.49 46.66 26.08
C GLU A 1 -23.34 47.05 24.62
N ASN A 2 -22.13 47.36 24.17
CA ASN A 2 -21.85 47.53 22.75
C ASN A 2 -21.68 46.14 22.18
N ILE A 3 -22.63 45.66 21.39
CA ILE A 3 -22.54 44.46 20.61
C ILE A 3 -21.88 44.85 19.28
N GLU A 4 -20.63 44.44 19.05
CA GLU A 4 -19.99 44.58 17.76
C GLU A 4 -20.49 43.43 16.87
N ASP A 5 -21.06 43.73 15.71
CA ASP A 5 -21.47 42.76 14.72
C ASP A 5 -20.24 42.00 14.20
N GLY A 6 -20.32 40.69 14.20
CA GLY A 6 -19.27 39.84 13.67
C GLY A 6 -19.07 40.03 12.15
N THR A 7 -17.83 40.00 11.69
CA THR A 7 -17.51 40.02 10.27
C THR A 7 -17.69 38.62 9.65
N LYS A 8 -18.35 38.54 8.45
CA LYS A 8 -18.52 37.30 7.72
C LYS A 8 -17.15 36.74 7.35
N GLY A 9 -16.88 35.46 7.66
CA GLY A 9 -15.69 34.74 7.23
C GLY A 9 -15.62 34.54 5.71
N ASN A 10 -14.45 34.14 5.20
CA ASN A 10 -14.24 33.83 3.79
C ASN A 10 -14.95 32.56 3.39
N ASN A 11 -15.38 32.47 2.13
CA ASN A 11 -15.92 31.24 1.57
C ASN A 11 -14.78 30.26 1.27
N ILE A 12 -15.01 28.97 1.52
CA ILE A 12 -14.11 27.87 1.10
C ILE A 12 -14.74 27.24 -0.14
N LYS A 13 -13.93 27.13 -1.22
CA LYS A 13 -14.31 26.41 -2.44
C LYS A 13 -13.53 25.11 -2.50
N LEU A 14 -14.23 23.98 -2.47
CA LEU A 14 -13.62 22.65 -2.63
C LEU A 14 -13.37 22.35 -4.11
N THR A 15 -12.47 21.40 -4.38
CA THR A 15 -12.19 20.87 -5.73
C THR A 15 -13.06 19.66 -6.06
N ILE A 16 -13.89 19.20 -5.13
CA ILE A 16 -14.80 18.06 -5.30
C ILE A 16 -15.81 18.38 -6.40
N ASP A 17 -15.95 17.45 -7.36
CA ASP A 17 -17.01 17.43 -8.35
C ASP A 17 -18.17 16.61 -7.80
N LEU A 18 -19.28 17.24 -7.47
CA LEU A 18 -20.40 16.59 -6.81
C LEU A 18 -21.01 15.46 -7.64
N THR A 19 -21.16 15.64 -8.96
CA THR A 19 -21.71 14.60 -9.84
C THR A 19 -20.80 13.39 -9.90
N PHE A 20 -19.48 13.62 -9.94
CA PHE A 20 -18.50 12.56 -9.92
C PHE A 20 -18.45 11.88 -8.53
N GLN A 21 -18.51 12.66 -7.43
CA GLN A 21 -18.58 12.14 -6.06
C GLN A 21 -19.76 11.18 -5.91
N ASP A 22 -20.98 11.61 -6.29
CA ASP A 22 -22.19 10.78 -6.20
C ASP A 22 -22.04 9.48 -6.99
N SER A 23 -21.42 9.55 -8.17
CA SER A 23 -21.17 8.37 -9.02
C SER A 23 -20.18 7.40 -8.35
N VAL A 24 -19.11 7.90 -7.76
CA VAL A 24 -18.12 7.08 -7.05
C VAL A 24 -18.71 6.45 -5.81
N ASP A 25 -19.49 7.21 -5.02
CA ASP A 25 -20.18 6.70 -3.83
C ASP A 25 -21.16 5.55 -4.19
N ALA A 26 -21.94 5.73 -5.24
CA ALA A 26 -22.87 4.70 -5.71
C ALA A 26 -22.16 3.43 -6.18
N LEU A 27 -21.08 3.57 -6.96
CA LEU A 27 -20.26 2.46 -7.43
C LEU A 27 -19.60 1.73 -6.26
N LEU A 28 -18.96 2.46 -5.35
CA LEU A 28 -18.27 1.90 -4.20
C LEU A 28 -19.23 1.07 -3.33
N LYS A 29 -20.42 1.62 -3.06
CA LYS A 29 -21.47 0.93 -2.30
C LYS A 29 -21.96 -0.32 -3.01
N SER A 30 -22.19 -0.25 -4.32
CA SER A 30 -22.67 -1.38 -5.11
C SER A 30 -21.68 -2.53 -5.13
N TYR A 31 -20.40 -2.25 -5.44
CA TYR A 31 -19.36 -3.27 -5.49
C TYR A 31 -19.07 -3.86 -4.11
N PHE A 32 -18.98 -3.03 -3.06
CA PHE A 32 -18.72 -3.53 -1.72
C PHE A 32 -19.83 -4.45 -1.21
N ASN A 33 -21.11 -4.10 -1.45
CA ASN A 33 -22.23 -4.97 -1.12
C ASN A 33 -22.17 -6.29 -1.91
N SER A 34 -21.79 -6.25 -3.18
CA SER A 34 -21.60 -7.47 -3.98
C SER A 34 -20.52 -8.38 -3.41
N GLU A 35 -19.37 -7.81 -3.05
CA GLU A 35 -18.25 -8.57 -2.47
C GLU A 35 -18.59 -9.14 -1.07
N LEU A 36 -19.33 -8.39 -0.25
CA LEU A 36 -19.85 -8.89 1.02
C LEU A 36 -20.82 -10.05 0.81
N GLY A 37 -21.73 -9.93 -0.16
CA GLY A 37 -22.69 -10.98 -0.52
C GLY A 37 -22.03 -12.25 -1.03
N ASN A 38 -20.92 -12.13 -1.74
CA ASN A 38 -20.11 -13.25 -2.24
C ASN A 38 -19.12 -13.82 -1.19
N GLY A 39 -19.02 -13.20 -0.01
CA GLY A 39 -18.08 -13.57 1.05
C GLY A 39 -16.63 -13.11 0.82
N GLY A 40 -16.34 -12.39 -0.27
CA GLY A 40 -15.01 -11.89 -0.61
C GLY A 40 -14.48 -10.83 0.34
N ALA A 41 -15.37 -9.97 0.86
CA ALA A 41 -15.02 -8.86 1.76
C ALA A 41 -15.39 -9.10 3.23
N LYS A 42 -15.60 -10.37 3.65
CA LYS A 42 -16.10 -10.73 4.98
C LYS A 42 -15.33 -10.08 6.15
N TYR A 43 -14.04 -9.90 5.99
CA TYR A 43 -13.15 -9.35 7.04
C TYR A 43 -12.67 -7.93 6.74
N SER A 44 -13.22 -7.29 5.70
CA SER A 44 -12.88 -5.91 5.35
C SER A 44 -13.62 -4.96 6.28
N GLU A 45 -12.89 -4.10 7.00
CA GLU A 45 -13.44 -3.07 7.89
C GLU A 45 -13.97 -1.85 7.13
N GLY A 46 -13.76 -1.80 5.83
CA GLY A 46 -14.26 -0.75 4.96
C GLY A 46 -13.68 -0.80 3.56
N VAL A 47 -14.13 0.13 2.73
CA VAL A 47 -13.62 0.34 1.37
C VAL A 47 -13.57 1.83 1.09
N TYR A 48 -12.48 2.28 0.44
CA TYR A 48 -12.19 3.70 0.26
C TYR A 48 -11.66 3.96 -1.15
N ALA A 49 -12.04 5.12 -1.70
CA ALA A 49 -11.56 5.57 -3.00
C ALA A 49 -11.32 7.07 -3.00
N VAL A 50 -10.19 7.49 -3.57
CA VAL A 50 -9.85 8.89 -3.80
C VAL A 50 -9.51 9.08 -5.27
N ALA A 51 -10.12 10.08 -5.91
CA ALA A 51 -9.80 10.46 -7.27
C ALA A 51 -9.11 11.82 -7.30
N LEU A 52 -7.95 11.88 -7.96
CA LEU A 52 -7.12 13.06 -8.07
C LEU A 52 -6.92 13.45 -9.53
N ASN A 53 -6.88 14.74 -9.80
CA ASN A 53 -6.38 15.23 -11.08
C ASN A 53 -4.83 15.21 -11.04
N PRO A 54 -4.16 14.37 -11.85
CA PRO A 54 -2.71 14.20 -11.75
C PRO A 54 -1.89 15.42 -12.19
N LYS A 55 -2.53 16.36 -12.91
CA LYS A 55 -1.86 17.59 -13.39
C LYS A 55 -1.91 18.73 -12.36
N THR A 56 -2.94 18.77 -11.54
CA THR A 56 -3.19 19.87 -10.61
C THR A 56 -3.14 19.48 -9.15
N GLY A 57 -3.19 18.18 -8.85
CA GLY A 57 -3.32 17.66 -7.48
C GLY A 57 -4.73 17.86 -6.89
N ALA A 58 -5.68 18.40 -7.67
CA ALA A 58 -7.04 18.63 -7.18
C ALA A 58 -7.73 17.31 -6.84
N VAL A 59 -8.31 17.20 -5.64
CA VAL A 59 -9.15 16.09 -5.22
C VAL A 59 -10.53 16.25 -5.86
N LEU A 60 -10.92 15.29 -6.70
CA LEU A 60 -12.20 15.30 -7.42
C LEU A 60 -13.28 14.53 -6.68
N SER A 61 -12.90 13.47 -5.96
CA SER A 61 -13.79 12.65 -5.14
C SER A 61 -13.04 12.04 -3.97
N MET A 62 -13.72 11.92 -2.83
CA MET A 62 -13.28 11.20 -1.63
C MET A 62 -14.46 10.37 -1.14
N SER A 63 -14.42 9.07 -1.35
CA SER A 63 -15.50 8.15 -1.02
C SER A 63 -15.03 7.09 -0.05
N GLY A 64 -15.82 6.81 0.97
CA GLY A 64 -15.53 5.80 1.97
C GLY A 64 -16.77 5.17 2.55
N ILE A 65 -16.70 3.87 2.80
CA ILE A 65 -17.71 3.10 3.50
C ILE A 65 -17.02 2.31 4.59
N LYS A 66 -17.42 2.53 5.83
CA LYS A 66 -16.99 1.74 6.97
C LYS A 66 -17.92 0.55 7.18
N HIS A 67 -17.36 -0.60 7.52
CA HIS A 67 -18.07 -1.83 7.79
C HIS A 67 -17.80 -2.28 9.23
N ASP A 68 -18.84 -2.33 10.04
CA ASP A 68 -18.75 -2.89 11.38
C ASP A 68 -18.81 -4.42 11.29
N LEU A 69 -17.69 -5.07 11.57
CA LEU A 69 -17.56 -6.54 11.48
C LEU A 69 -18.43 -7.30 12.50
N LYS A 70 -18.96 -6.62 13.55
CA LYS A 70 -19.80 -7.25 14.56
C LYS A 70 -21.29 -7.16 14.19
N THR A 71 -21.71 -6.00 13.70
CA THR A 71 -23.12 -5.74 13.37
C THR A 71 -23.43 -5.96 11.90
N GLY A 72 -22.41 -5.90 11.04
CA GLY A 72 -22.55 -5.89 9.57
C GLY A 72 -23.04 -4.54 9.02
N GLU A 73 -23.10 -3.50 9.85
CA GLU A 73 -23.58 -2.18 9.44
C GLU A 73 -22.57 -1.49 8.51
N LEU A 74 -23.10 -0.85 7.46
CA LEU A 74 -22.33 -0.03 6.52
C LEU A 74 -22.66 1.43 6.73
N THR A 75 -21.67 2.25 7.03
CA THR A 75 -21.81 3.70 7.22
C THR A 75 -20.93 4.46 6.24
N SER A 76 -21.41 5.63 5.76
CA SER A 76 -20.57 6.52 4.94
C SER A 76 -19.43 7.10 5.77
N ASP A 77 -18.20 7.05 5.24
CA ASP A 77 -16.98 7.46 5.92
C ASP A 77 -15.95 8.06 4.95
N SER A 78 -16.29 9.18 4.32
CA SER A 78 -15.37 9.86 3.40
C SER A 78 -14.09 10.34 4.09
N LEU A 79 -14.14 10.68 5.39
CA LEU A 79 -12.97 11.10 6.16
C LEU A 79 -11.99 9.96 6.40
N GLY A 80 -12.45 8.70 6.45
CA GLY A 80 -11.59 7.52 6.57
C GLY A 80 -10.54 7.43 5.46
N THR A 81 -10.76 8.10 4.31
CA THR A 81 -9.75 8.19 3.23
C THR A 81 -8.44 8.87 3.67
N ILE A 82 -8.46 9.67 4.73
CA ILE A 82 -7.31 10.41 5.26
C ILE A 82 -7.03 10.16 6.74
N THR A 83 -7.97 9.54 7.47
CA THR A 83 -7.82 9.28 8.92
C THR A 83 -7.57 7.82 9.25
N ASP A 84 -8.03 6.90 8.39
CA ASP A 84 -7.89 5.48 8.62
C ASP A 84 -6.56 4.95 8.09
N VAL A 85 -5.98 3.97 8.79
CA VAL A 85 -4.71 3.34 8.43
C VAL A 85 -4.98 1.93 7.94
N PHE A 86 -4.46 1.63 6.75
CA PHE A 86 -4.63 0.33 6.11
C PHE A 86 -3.30 -0.39 5.96
N VAL A 87 -3.32 -1.72 6.05
CA VAL A 87 -2.20 -2.57 5.65
C VAL A 87 -2.16 -2.61 4.11
N PRO A 88 -1.15 -1.99 3.47
CA PRO A 88 -1.17 -1.79 2.02
C PRO A 88 -0.97 -3.07 1.20
N GLY A 89 -0.42 -4.12 1.80
CA GLY A 89 -0.13 -5.37 1.11
C GLY A 89 0.86 -5.18 -0.04
N SER A 90 0.62 -5.88 -1.14
CA SER A 90 1.55 -5.91 -2.29
C SER A 90 1.69 -4.59 -3.06
N VAL A 91 0.86 -3.59 -2.78
CA VAL A 91 0.96 -2.26 -3.43
C VAL A 91 2.31 -1.60 -3.15
N VAL A 92 2.92 -1.84 -1.99
CA VAL A 92 4.24 -1.28 -1.61
C VAL A 92 5.41 -1.90 -2.37
N LYS A 93 5.22 -2.96 -3.14
CA LYS A 93 6.32 -3.65 -3.85
C LYS A 93 7.00 -2.75 -4.89
N ALA A 94 6.26 -1.89 -5.57
CA ALA A 94 6.84 -0.90 -6.47
C ALA A 94 7.80 0.03 -5.74
N ALA A 95 7.39 0.59 -4.60
CA ALA A 95 8.25 1.43 -3.76
C ALA A 95 9.44 0.64 -3.16
N THR A 96 9.27 -0.64 -2.87
CA THR A 96 10.37 -1.52 -2.42
C THR A 96 11.43 -1.68 -3.51
N ILE A 97 11.04 -1.90 -4.76
CA ILE A 97 11.98 -1.97 -5.91
C ILE A 97 12.66 -0.63 -6.12
N SER A 98 11.92 0.49 -6.07
CA SER A 98 12.50 1.84 -6.17
C SER A 98 13.55 2.07 -5.09
N SER A 99 13.28 1.67 -3.84
CA SER A 99 14.27 1.72 -2.77
C SER A 99 15.51 0.87 -3.05
N GLY A 100 15.33 -0.28 -3.72
CA GLY A 100 16.45 -1.09 -4.19
C GLY A 100 17.35 -0.37 -5.20
N TRP A 101 16.76 0.37 -6.13
CA TRP A 101 17.51 1.18 -7.10
C TRP A 101 18.21 2.36 -6.44
N GLU A 102 17.52 3.14 -5.63
CA GLU A 102 18.08 4.30 -4.94
C GLU A 102 19.24 3.96 -4.02
N ASN A 103 19.21 2.78 -3.40
CA ASN A 103 20.28 2.31 -2.53
C ASN A 103 21.35 1.48 -3.25
N GLY A 104 21.32 1.41 -4.59
CA GLY A 104 22.32 0.70 -5.39
C GLY A 104 22.31 -0.82 -5.25
N VAL A 105 21.22 -1.37 -4.74
CA VAL A 105 21.01 -2.82 -4.55
C VAL A 105 20.54 -3.48 -5.83
N LEU A 106 19.69 -2.78 -6.58
CA LEU A 106 19.18 -3.19 -7.88
C LEU A 106 19.72 -2.27 -8.98
N SER A 107 19.89 -2.82 -10.17
CA SER A 107 20.30 -2.07 -11.37
C SER A 107 19.37 -2.42 -12.53
N GLY A 108 18.68 -1.42 -13.08
CA GLY A 108 17.75 -1.58 -14.20
C GLY A 108 16.71 -2.69 -13.92
N ASN A 109 16.45 -3.53 -14.92
CA ASN A 109 15.53 -4.67 -14.79
C ASN A 109 16.28 -5.93 -14.30
N GLN A 110 16.94 -5.82 -13.14
CA GLN A 110 17.81 -6.88 -12.62
C GLN A 110 17.06 -8.19 -12.38
N THR A 111 17.72 -9.28 -12.74
CA THR A 111 17.21 -10.64 -12.49
C THR A 111 17.73 -11.15 -11.14
N LEU A 112 16.83 -11.66 -10.31
CA LEU A 112 17.13 -12.43 -9.10
C LEU A 112 16.47 -13.82 -9.22
N THR A 113 16.97 -14.79 -8.46
CA THR A 113 16.33 -16.10 -8.37
C THR A 113 15.18 -16.02 -7.38
N ASP A 114 13.94 -16.14 -7.89
CA ASP A 114 12.75 -16.31 -7.03
C ASP A 114 12.76 -17.74 -6.49
N GLN A 115 12.84 -17.87 -5.18
CA GLN A 115 12.94 -19.16 -4.49
C GLN A 115 12.41 -18.99 -3.06
N SER A 116 12.05 -20.10 -2.41
CA SER A 116 11.73 -20.07 -0.99
C SER A 116 12.87 -19.43 -0.18
N ILE A 117 12.55 -18.42 0.59
CA ILE A 117 13.50 -17.79 1.52
C ILE A 117 13.34 -18.45 2.88
N ILE A 118 14.39 -19.08 3.34
CA ILE A 118 14.40 -19.82 4.61
C ILE A 118 15.39 -19.16 5.55
N PHE A 119 14.89 -18.59 6.64
CA PHE A 119 15.67 -18.11 7.76
C PHE A 119 15.69 -19.14 8.90
N GLN A 120 16.79 -19.21 9.64
CA GLN A 120 16.87 -20.10 10.78
C GLN A 120 15.80 -19.77 11.82
N GLY A 121 15.02 -20.78 12.22
CA GLY A 121 13.98 -20.63 13.24
C GLY A 121 12.69 -19.94 12.76
N SER A 122 12.51 -19.72 11.45
CA SER A 122 11.34 -19.08 10.87
C SER A 122 10.68 -19.96 9.81
N PRO A 123 9.35 -19.87 9.63
CA PRO A 123 8.69 -20.51 8.49
C PRO A 123 9.23 -19.97 7.16
N PRO A 124 9.23 -20.78 6.08
CA PRO A 124 9.64 -20.32 4.76
C PRO A 124 8.76 -19.18 4.25
N ILE A 125 9.40 -18.17 3.64
CA ILE A 125 8.71 -17.11 2.92
C ILE A 125 8.67 -17.51 1.44
N ASN A 126 7.47 -17.53 0.87
CA ASN A 126 7.23 -17.94 -0.51
C ASN A 126 6.47 -16.86 -1.28
N SER A 127 6.68 -16.79 -2.60
CA SER A 127 5.70 -16.25 -3.54
C SER A 127 4.60 -17.31 -3.75
N TRP A 128 3.41 -16.87 -4.14
CA TRP A 128 2.23 -17.77 -4.27
C TRP A 128 2.45 -18.96 -5.23
N TYR A 129 3.34 -18.79 -6.19
CA TYR A 129 3.68 -19.81 -7.19
C TYR A 129 4.95 -20.62 -6.86
N THR A 130 5.82 -20.16 -5.94
CA THR A 130 7.15 -20.75 -5.70
C THR A 130 7.08 -22.22 -5.28
N ALA A 131 6.05 -22.60 -4.54
CA ALA A 131 5.86 -23.97 -4.08
C ALA A 131 5.59 -24.95 -5.24
N SER A 132 5.02 -24.47 -6.35
CA SER A 132 4.68 -25.29 -7.52
C SER A 132 5.72 -25.22 -8.65
N SER A 133 6.36 -24.05 -8.85
CA SER A 133 7.31 -23.86 -9.94
C SER A 133 8.77 -24.16 -9.55
N GLY A 134 9.07 -24.19 -8.26
CA GLY A 134 10.45 -24.23 -7.78
C GLY A 134 11.20 -22.91 -8.04
N PRO A 135 12.53 -22.89 -7.81
CA PRO A 135 13.35 -21.72 -8.07
C PRO A 135 13.37 -21.34 -9.56
N MET A 136 13.14 -20.04 -9.85
CA MET A 136 13.17 -19.52 -11.22
C MET A 136 13.76 -18.11 -11.27
N PRO A 137 14.53 -17.76 -12.33
CA PRO A 137 15.01 -16.40 -12.51
C PRO A 137 13.84 -15.50 -12.92
N ILE A 138 13.66 -14.36 -12.24
CA ILE A 138 12.69 -13.32 -12.60
C ILE A 138 13.33 -11.94 -12.55
N THR A 139 12.88 -11.08 -13.44
CA THR A 139 13.31 -9.67 -13.48
C THR A 139 12.51 -8.81 -12.48
N ALA A 140 12.96 -7.58 -12.23
CA ALA A 140 12.22 -6.62 -11.40
C ALA A 140 10.79 -6.37 -11.89
N VAL A 141 10.60 -6.27 -13.21
CA VAL A 141 9.26 -6.12 -13.83
C VAL A 141 8.41 -7.36 -13.57
N GLN A 142 8.96 -8.55 -13.80
CA GLN A 142 8.24 -9.81 -13.53
C GLN A 142 7.94 -9.99 -12.03
N ALA A 143 8.81 -9.50 -11.15
CA ALA A 143 8.56 -9.52 -9.72
C ALA A 143 7.33 -8.69 -9.31
N LEU A 144 7.06 -7.58 -10.00
CA LEU A 144 5.82 -6.81 -9.85
C LEU A 144 4.63 -7.51 -10.51
N GLU A 145 4.79 -7.99 -11.74
CA GLU A 145 3.75 -8.70 -12.50
C GLU A 145 3.23 -9.93 -11.73
N TYR A 146 4.14 -10.74 -11.20
CA TYR A 146 3.80 -11.95 -10.45
C TYR A 146 3.59 -11.70 -8.96
N SER A 147 3.75 -10.46 -8.52
CA SER A 147 3.67 -10.11 -7.09
C SER A 147 4.60 -10.95 -6.21
N SER A 148 5.87 -11.12 -6.62
CA SER A 148 6.85 -11.89 -5.89
C SER A 148 7.11 -11.34 -4.50
N ASN A 149 6.98 -12.16 -3.47
CA ASN A 149 7.38 -11.82 -2.10
C ASN A 149 8.89 -11.97 -1.91
N THR A 150 9.46 -13.00 -2.50
CA THR A 150 10.85 -13.39 -2.27
C THR A 150 11.83 -12.46 -2.97
N TYR A 151 11.45 -11.87 -4.11
CA TYR A 151 12.21 -10.80 -4.75
C TYR A 151 12.31 -9.58 -3.81
N MET A 152 11.19 -9.19 -3.17
CA MET A 152 11.17 -8.07 -2.23
C MET A 152 12.00 -8.33 -0.98
N VAL A 153 11.97 -9.56 -0.45
CA VAL A 153 12.82 -9.95 0.70
C VAL A 153 14.30 -9.86 0.32
N GLN A 154 14.69 -10.34 -0.85
CA GLN A 154 16.09 -10.25 -1.32
C GLN A 154 16.52 -8.79 -1.54
N THR A 155 15.62 -7.94 -2.07
CA THR A 155 15.87 -6.50 -2.18
C THR A 155 16.08 -5.86 -0.81
N ALA A 156 15.23 -6.17 0.17
CA ALA A 156 15.38 -5.67 1.53
C ALA A 156 16.68 -6.15 2.21
N LEU A 157 17.04 -7.40 2.02
CA LEU A 157 18.33 -7.93 2.49
C LEU A 157 19.51 -7.16 1.86
N GLY A 158 19.45 -6.90 0.55
CA GLY A 158 20.44 -6.09 -0.14
C GLY A 158 20.58 -4.68 0.46
N ILE A 159 19.47 -4.01 0.81
CA ILE A 159 19.48 -2.70 1.49
C ILE A 159 20.14 -2.80 2.88
N MET A 160 20.02 -3.95 3.54
CA MET A 160 20.76 -4.27 4.78
C MET A 160 22.25 -4.57 4.55
N GLY A 161 22.72 -4.65 3.30
CA GLY A 161 24.06 -5.07 2.94
C GLY A 161 24.27 -6.58 2.97
N LEU A 162 23.20 -7.37 2.92
CA LEU A 162 23.23 -8.83 2.99
C LEU A 162 22.84 -9.45 1.64
N THR A 163 23.44 -10.60 1.36
CA THR A 163 23.00 -11.47 0.25
C THR A 163 22.35 -12.72 0.84
N TYR A 164 21.16 -13.07 0.33
CA TYR A 164 20.46 -14.26 0.80
C TYR A 164 21.32 -15.53 0.66
N GLN A 165 21.37 -16.30 1.74
CA GLN A 165 21.90 -17.64 1.79
C GLN A 165 20.88 -18.54 2.49
N PRO A 166 20.62 -19.77 1.99
CA PRO A 166 19.68 -20.67 2.63
C PRO A 166 20.01 -20.90 4.11
N ASN A 167 18.99 -20.83 4.95
CA ASN A 167 19.10 -21.07 6.40
C ASN A 167 19.97 -20.05 7.17
N MET A 168 20.20 -18.87 6.56
CA MET A 168 20.91 -17.80 7.24
C MET A 168 20.11 -17.27 8.44
N ILE A 169 20.83 -16.74 9.44
CA ILE A 169 20.20 -15.94 10.49
C ILE A 169 19.95 -14.54 9.90
N ALA A 170 18.70 -14.05 9.99
CA ALA A 170 18.41 -12.67 9.64
C ALA A 170 19.21 -11.75 10.57
N ALA A 171 20.25 -11.12 10.06
CA ALA A 171 21.08 -10.24 10.88
C ALA A 171 20.30 -8.98 11.24
N ILE A 172 20.15 -8.72 12.53
CA ILE A 172 19.37 -7.58 13.05
C ILE A 172 20.23 -6.30 13.03
N GLY A 173 21.55 -6.40 12.91
CA GLY A 173 22.48 -5.28 13.12
C GLY A 173 22.26 -4.02 12.27
N ASN A 174 21.79 -4.16 11.03
CA ASN A 174 21.55 -3.04 10.11
C ASN A 174 20.04 -2.79 9.86
N LEU A 175 19.16 -3.42 10.64
CA LEU A 175 17.71 -3.37 10.39
C LEU A 175 17.17 -1.94 10.48
N GLU A 176 17.54 -1.18 11.51
CA GLU A 176 17.07 0.19 11.71
C GLU A 176 17.48 1.09 10.55
N SER A 177 18.74 1.01 10.12
CA SER A 177 19.23 1.76 8.95
C SER A 177 18.51 1.38 7.67
N ALA A 178 18.30 0.08 7.41
CA ALA A 178 17.62 -0.40 6.23
C ALA A 178 16.14 0.01 6.23
N MET A 179 15.46 -0.06 7.37
CA MET A 179 14.09 0.43 7.52
C MET A 179 13.99 1.95 7.34
N GLY A 180 14.99 2.70 7.79
CA GLY A 180 15.12 4.13 7.54
C GLY A 180 15.19 4.45 6.04
N LYS A 181 16.01 3.72 5.30
CA LYS A 181 16.12 3.85 3.84
C LYS A 181 14.81 3.52 3.11
N LEU A 182 14.16 2.41 3.46
CA LEU A 182 12.86 2.06 2.91
C LEU A 182 11.81 3.13 3.18
N ARG A 183 11.73 3.64 4.42
CA ARG A 183 10.79 4.70 4.81
C ARG A 183 11.08 6.01 4.07
N SER A 184 12.34 6.35 3.84
CA SER A 184 12.73 7.53 3.06
C SER A 184 12.15 7.46 1.65
N THR A 185 12.43 6.38 0.92
CA THR A 185 11.87 6.17 -0.43
C THR A 185 10.34 6.14 -0.41
N PHE A 186 9.74 5.45 0.56
CA PHE A 186 8.28 5.39 0.67
C PHE A 186 7.68 6.79 0.91
N GLY A 187 8.34 7.62 1.72
CA GLY A 187 7.96 9.01 1.96
C GLY A 187 7.96 9.86 0.69
N GLU A 188 8.88 9.63 -0.25
CA GLU A 188 8.92 10.32 -1.54
C GLU A 188 7.70 10.01 -2.42
N TYR A 189 7.07 8.84 -2.22
CA TYR A 189 5.78 8.48 -2.81
C TYR A 189 4.57 8.91 -1.96
N GLY A 190 4.79 9.66 -0.87
CA GLY A 190 3.72 10.08 0.05
C GLY A 190 3.18 8.96 0.95
N LEU A 191 3.90 7.83 1.06
CA LEU A 191 3.49 6.71 1.90
C LEU A 191 4.04 6.87 3.32
N GLY A 192 3.17 6.80 4.33
CA GLY A 192 3.56 6.83 5.75
C GLY A 192 3.99 8.20 6.28
N SER A 193 3.76 9.27 5.53
CA SER A 193 3.91 10.65 6.01
C SER A 193 2.63 11.08 6.71
N ALA A 194 2.70 11.39 7.97
CA ALA A 194 1.68 12.13 8.70
C ALA A 194 2.13 13.58 8.85
#